data_80c823116dfdf5a68d977ee822547c3a
#
_entry.id   80c823116dfdf5a68d977ee822547c3a
#
_cell.length_a   1.000
_cell.length_b   1.000
_cell.length_c   1.000
_cell.angle_alpha   90.00
_cell.angle_beta   90.00
_cell.angle_gamma   90.00
#
_symmetry.space_group_name_H-M   'P 1'
#
loop_
_entity.id
_entity.type
_entity.pdbx_description
1 polymer ?
#
loop_
_entity_poly.entity_id
_entity_poly.type
_entity_poly.pdbx_seq_one_letter_code
_entity_poly.pdbx_strand_id
1 'polypeptide(L)'
;MEILVCVKQVPDTAEVKIDPVKHTVIRAGVPNIFNPFDQNALEAALQMKDADKDVKITLLSMGPDQAKDVLREGLAMGADDAYLLSDRKLGGSDTLATGYALAQAIKKIAADKGIEQFDIILCGKQAIDGDTAQVGPQIACELGIPQITYARDIKVEGNKVTVQQENEEGYIVTEANFPVLITAVKDLNEPPFPTIRGTMKAKRREIPNLDAAAVAADDAQIGLSGPPTKVRKIFTPPQRSGGL
;
A
#
# COMPACT_ATOMS: atom_id res chain seq x y z
N MET A 1 -16.04 0.68 12.87
CA MET A 1 -15.36 -0.11 11.81
C MET A 1 -13.89 0.28 11.78
N GLU A 2 -12.97 -0.70 11.75
CA GLU A 2 -11.52 -0.50 11.71
C GLU A 2 -10.99 -0.81 10.31
N ILE A 3 -10.39 0.17 9.66
CA ILE A 3 -9.83 0.04 8.32
C ILE A 3 -8.30 0.20 8.38
N LEU A 4 -7.57 -0.70 7.73
CA LEU A 4 -6.13 -0.53 7.51
C LEU A 4 -5.88 -0.23 6.03
N VAL A 5 -5.03 0.75 5.75
CA VAL A 5 -4.62 1.08 4.38
C VAL A 5 -3.11 0.89 4.26
N CYS A 6 -2.70 -0.03 3.39
CA CYS A 6 -1.30 -0.18 3.02
C CYS A 6 -0.91 0.90 2.01
N VAL A 7 0.18 1.62 2.30
CA VAL A 7 0.66 2.72 1.45
C VAL A 7 2.15 2.57 1.17
N LYS A 8 2.58 2.96 -0.01
CA LYS A 8 3.98 2.88 -0.42
C LYS A 8 4.52 4.22 -0.91
N GLN A 9 5.73 4.54 -0.49
CA GLN A 9 6.52 5.59 -1.11
C GLN A 9 7.19 5.03 -2.37
N VAL A 10 7.01 5.69 -3.51
CA VAL A 10 7.57 5.28 -4.79
C VAL A 10 8.31 6.44 -5.45
N PRO A 11 9.33 6.17 -6.28
CA PRO A 11 9.93 7.22 -7.11
C PRO A 11 8.90 7.81 -8.08
N ASP A 12 8.93 9.12 -8.29
CA ASP A 12 8.13 9.76 -9.33
C ASP A 12 8.67 9.39 -10.71
N THR A 13 8.01 8.41 -11.34
CA THR A 13 8.44 7.89 -12.66
C THR A 13 8.24 8.88 -13.80
N ALA A 14 7.44 9.94 -13.59
CA ALA A 14 7.26 11.01 -14.58
C ALA A 14 8.51 11.91 -14.72
N GLU A 15 9.35 12.00 -13.67
CA GLU A 15 10.55 12.83 -13.64
C GLU A 15 11.86 12.04 -13.87
N VAL A 16 11.79 10.83 -14.38
CA VAL A 16 12.98 10.01 -14.63
C VAL A 16 13.86 10.64 -15.71
N LYS A 17 15.04 11.11 -15.32
CA LYS A 17 16.07 11.62 -16.24
C LYS A 17 16.98 10.49 -16.69
N ILE A 18 17.28 10.43 -17.97
CA ILE A 18 18.26 9.50 -18.52
C ILE A 18 19.63 10.21 -18.54
N ASP A 19 20.65 9.54 -18.00
CA ASP A 19 22.05 9.99 -18.12
C ASP A 19 22.44 9.94 -19.60
N PRO A 20 22.75 11.10 -20.24
CA PRO A 20 23.03 11.14 -21.67
C PRO A 20 24.35 10.45 -22.05
N VAL A 21 25.24 10.20 -21.08
CA VAL A 21 26.55 9.55 -21.29
C VAL A 21 26.50 8.05 -21.01
N LYS A 22 25.82 7.66 -19.92
CA LYS A 22 25.73 6.26 -19.48
C LYS A 22 24.50 5.56 -20.00
N HIS A 23 23.55 6.28 -20.59
CA HIS A 23 22.24 5.79 -21.04
C HIS A 23 21.50 4.99 -19.94
N THR A 24 21.71 5.38 -18.68
CA THR A 24 21.06 4.75 -17.50
C THR A 24 20.11 5.76 -16.86
N VAL A 25 19.08 5.24 -16.21
CA VAL A 25 18.14 6.05 -15.43
C VAL A 25 18.89 6.68 -14.25
N ILE A 26 18.89 8.01 -14.19
CA ILE A 26 19.40 8.75 -13.03
C ILE A 26 18.34 8.68 -11.94
N ARG A 27 18.54 7.78 -10.98
CA ARG A 27 17.65 7.66 -9.80
C ARG A 27 18.00 8.68 -8.71
N ALA A 28 19.20 9.23 -8.74
CA ALA A 28 19.62 10.24 -7.78
C ALA A 28 18.87 11.57 -8.05
N GLY A 29 18.13 12.04 -7.05
CA GLY A 29 17.37 13.29 -7.15
C GLY A 29 15.98 13.18 -7.77
N VAL A 30 15.48 11.95 -8.05
CA VAL A 30 14.07 11.73 -8.38
C VAL A 30 13.26 11.89 -7.08
N PRO A 31 12.27 12.81 -7.05
CA PRO A 31 11.42 12.94 -5.88
C PRO A 31 10.64 11.63 -5.64
N ASN A 32 10.42 11.34 -4.38
CA ASN A 32 9.53 10.24 -4.00
C ASN A 32 8.13 10.79 -3.76
N ILE A 33 7.13 10.04 -4.19
CA ILE A 33 5.72 10.40 -4.07
C ILE A 33 4.94 9.29 -3.37
N PHE A 34 3.76 9.62 -2.92
CA PHE A 34 2.74 8.66 -2.50
C PHE A 34 2.29 7.85 -3.73
N ASN A 35 2.28 6.52 -3.65
CA ASN A 35 1.82 5.69 -4.77
C ASN A 35 0.37 6.06 -5.15
N PRO A 36 0.09 6.46 -6.41
CA PRO A 36 -1.23 6.95 -6.80
C PRO A 36 -2.38 5.97 -6.53
N PHE A 37 -2.18 4.67 -6.75
CA PHE A 37 -3.21 3.68 -6.44
C PHE A 37 -3.49 3.57 -4.93
N ASP A 38 -2.50 3.81 -4.08
CA ASP A 38 -2.69 3.78 -2.63
C ASP A 38 -3.40 5.06 -2.14
N GLN A 39 -3.24 6.19 -2.85
CA GLN A 39 -4.04 7.39 -2.60
C GLN A 39 -5.53 7.12 -2.87
N ASN A 40 -5.86 6.41 -3.95
CA ASN A 40 -7.24 6.00 -4.23
C ASN A 40 -7.78 5.05 -3.14
N ALA A 41 -6.95 4.11 -2.66
CA ALA A 41 -7.32 3.23 -1.56
C ALA A 41 -7.59 4.02 -0.26
N LEU A 42 -6.75 5.01 0.06
CA LEU A 42 -6.95 5.88 1.22
C LEU A 42 -8.21 6.73 1.06
N GLU A 43 -8.46 7.32 -0.10
CA GLU A 43 -9.65 8.12 -0.36
C GLU A 43 -10.94 7.29 -0.18
N ALA A 44 -10.96 6.03 -0.62
CA ALA A 44 -12.09 5.15 -0.36
C ALA A 44 -12.36 4.98 1.15
N ALA A 45 -11.31 4.81 1.97
CA ALA A 45 -11.45 4.75 3.42
C ALA A 45 -11.96 6.08 4.00
N LEU A 46 -11.49 7.21 3.48
CA LEU A 46 -11.93 8.54 3.92
C LEU A 46 -13.41 8.78 3.60
N GLN A 47 -13.89 8.36 2.44
CA GLN A 47 -15.30 8.43 2.07
C GLN A 47 -16.17 7.56 3.00
N MET A 48 -15.72 6.37 3.37
CA MET A 48 -16.41 5.54 4.38
C MET A 48 -16.46 6.24 5.75
N LYS A 49 -15.36 6.88 6.16
CA LYS A 49 -15.29 7.67 7.40
C LYS A 49 -16.16 8.93 7.36
N ASP A 50 -16.35 9.52 6.19
CA ASP A 50 -17.23 10.68 6.04
C ASP A 50 -18.71 10.29 6.18
N ALA A 51 -19.06 9.09 5.72
CA ALA A 51 -20.40 8.52 5.88
C ALA A 51 -20.67 8.03 7.33
N ASP A 52 -19.64 7.51 8.01
CA ASP A 52 -19.71 7.02 9.40
C ASP A 52 -18.48 7.50 10.20
N LYS A 53 -18.67 8.44 11.12
CA LYS A 53 -17.59 9.04 11.91
C LYS A 53 -16.94 8.10 12.94
N ASP A 54 -17.53 6.94 13.18
CA ASP A 54 -16.95 5.91 14.06
C ASP A 54 -15.91 5.04 13.32
N VAL A 55 -15.77 5.20 12.02
CA VAL A 55 -14.71 4.56 11.23
C VAL A 55 -13.34 5.09 11.63
N LYS A 56 -12.41 4.18 11.88
CA LYS A 56 -11.00 4.46 12.19
C LYS A 56 -10.11 3.97 11.07
N ILE A 57 -9.18 4.81 10.65
CA ILE A 57 -8.26 4.53 9.54
C ILE A 57 -6.83 4.48 10.05
N THR A 58 -6.19 3.34 9.89
CA THR A 58 -4.78 3.10 10.22
C THR A 58 -3.97 2.91 8.95
N LEU A 59 -2.87 3.65 8.80
CA LEU A 59 -1.93 3.51 7.69
C LEU A 59 -0.79 2.58 8.07
N LEU A 60 -0.33 1.77 7.11
CA LEU A 60 0.88 0.95 7.23
C LEU A 60 1.73 1.11 5.98
N SER A 61 3.01 1.38 6.16
CA SER A 61 4.01 1.36 5.09
C SER A 61 5.18 0.48 5.47
N MET A 62 5.73 -0.27 4.53
CA MET A 62 7.00 -0.99 4.68
C MET A 62 8.06 -0.30 3.84
N GLY A 63 9.14 0.16 4.49
CA GLY A 63 10.19 0.88 3.78
C GLY A 63 11.26 1.47 4.70
N PRO A 64 12.19 2.25 4.14
CA PRO A 64 13.16 3.01 4.93
C PRO A 64 12.48 4.13 5.73
N ASP A 65 13.20 4.75 6.67
CA ASP A 65 12.66 5.82 7.53
C ASP A 65 12.02 6.98 6.73
N GLN A 66 12.50 7.25 5.53
CA GLN A 66 11.94 8.23 4.61
C GLN A 66 10.48 7.94 4.21
N ALA A 67 10.02 6.69 4.26
CA ALA A 67 8.62 6.34 3.97
C ALA A 67 7.63 6.94 4.99
N LYS A 68 8.12 7.52 6.10
CA LYS A 68 7.28 8.33 6.99
C LYS A 68 6.68 9.55 6.30
N ASP A 69 7.25 10.02 5.20
CA ASP A 69 6.74 11.20 4.49
C ASP A 69 5.36 10.92 3.89
N VAL A 70 5.16 9.77 3.24
CA VAL A 70 3.84 9.39 2.70
C VAL A 70 2.85 9.04 3.83
N LEU A 71 3.31 8.50 4.94
CA LEU A 71 2.47 8.28 6.13
C LEU A 71 1.98 9.61 6.72
N ARG A 72 2.85 10.63 6.78
CA ARG A 72 2.47 11.99 7.19
C ARG A 72 1.48 12.63 6.22
N GLU A 73 1.68 12.42 4.93
CA GLU A 73 0.75 12.89 3.91
C GLU A 73 -0.63 12.24 4.09
N GLY A 74 -0.72 10.93 4.26
CA GLY A 74 -1.98 10.23 4.51
C GLY A 74 -2.65 10.65 5.83
N LEU A 75 -1.88 10.91 6.90
CA LEU A 75 -2.40 11.52 8.14
C LEU A 75 -2.94 12.94 7.90
N ALA A 76 -2.30 13.72 7.02
CA ALA A 76 -2.74 15.05 6.65
C ALA A 76 -4.03 15.04 5.82
N MET A 77 -4.27 13.96 5.03
CA MET A 77 -5.51 13.71 4.31
C MET A 77 -6.67 13.34 5.25
N GLY A 78 -6.41 12.71 6.40
CA GLY A 78 -7.46 12.44 7.39
C GLY A 78 -7.42 11.08 8.08
N ALA A 79 -6.40 10.27 7.84
CA ALA A 79 -6.18 9.03 8.60
C ALA A 79 -5.94 9.30 10.10
N ASP A 80 -6.30 8.34 10.94
CA ASP A 80 -6.22 8.47 12.39
C ASP A 80 -4.85 8.08 12.94
N ASP A 81 -4.28 6.98 12.46
CA ASP A 81 -3.02 6.43 12.93
C ASP A 81 -2.12 6.01 11.76
N ALA A 82 -0.82 5.91 11.99
CA ALA A 82 0.14 5.46 10.99
C ALA A 82 1.29 4.70 11.64
N TYR A 83 1.76 3.65 10.98
CA TYR A 83 2.86 2.81 11.40
C TYR A 83 3.84 2.59 10.25
N LEU A 84 5.14 2.61 10.57
CA LEU A 84 6.18 2.24 9.63
C LEU A 84 6.76 0.88 10.02
N LEU A 85 6.75 -0.07 9.09
CA LEU A 85 7.52 -1.31 9.21
C LEU A 85 8.88 -1.09 8.55
N SER A 86 9.94 -1.01 9.36
CA SER A 86 11.29 -0.69 8.87
C SER A 86 12.35 -1.46 9.64
N ASP A 87 13.07 -2.31 8.91
CA ASP A 87 14.25 -3.03 9.38
C ASP A 87 15.17 -3.30 8.20
N ARG A 88 16.49 -3.31 8.42
CA ARG A 88 17.47 -3.70 7.40
C ARG A 88 17.28 -5.13 6.92
N LYS A 89 16.80 -6.02 7.79
CA LYS A 89 16.48 -7.42 7.47
C LYS A 89 15.38 -7.55 6.41
N LEU A 90 14.50 -6.56 6.26
CA LEU A 90 13.43 -6.55 5.27
C LEU A 90 13.92 -6.14 3.87
N GLY A 91 15.14 -5.60 3.78
CA GLY A 91 15.71 -5.16 2.51
C GLY A 91 15.89 -6.32 1.53
N GLY A 92 15.48 -6.12 0.27
CA GLY A 92 15.57 -7.13 -0.79
C GLY A 92 14.43 -8.15 -0.82
N SER A 93 13.39 -7.98 0.00
CA SER A 93 12.16 -8.76 -0.07
C SER A 93 11.52 -8.63 -1.46
N ASP A 94 11.08 -9.75 -2.02
CA ASP A 94 10.17 -9.77 -3.15
C ASP A 94 8.72 -9.55 -2.68
N THR A 95 7.73 -9.74 -3.56
CA THR A 95 6.33 -9.53 -3.21
C THR A 95 5.85 -10.51 -2.14
N LEU A 96 6.30 -11.77 -2.17
CA LEU A 96 5.88 -12.79 -1.20
C LEU A 96 6.39 -12.46 0.20
N ALA A 97 7.69 -12.21 0.34
CA ALA A 97 8.29 -11.81 1.61
C ALA A 97 7.71 -10.48 2.13
N THR A 98 7.39 -9.54 1.23
CA THR A 98 6.71 -8.29 1.58
C THR A 98 5.29 -8.54 2.10
N GLY A 99 4.50 -9.39 1.42
CA GLY A 99 3.15 -9.76 1.84
C GLY A 99 3.14 -10.40 3.23
N TYR A 100 4.05 -11.35 3.48
CA TYR A 100 4.25 -11.97 4.78
C TYR A 100 4.58 -10.94 5.87
N ALA A 101 5.60 -10.10 5.64
CA ALA A 101 6.03 -9.11 6.64
C ALA A 101 4.92 -8.10 6.98
N LEU A 102 4.18 -7.63 5.96
CA LEU A 102 3.03 -6.75 6.17
C LEU A 102 1.90 -7.45 6.93
N ALA A 103 1.61 -8.71 6.63
CA ALA A 103 0.59 -9.48 7.37
C ALA A 103 0.96 -9.63 8.86
N GLN A 104 2.24 -9.86 9.19
CA GLN A 104 2.71 -9.90 10.58
C GLN A 104 2.55 -8.53 11.26
N ALA A 105 2.88 -7.44 10.55
CA ALA A 105 2.68 -6.08 11.07
C ALA A 105 1.19 -5.77 11.31
N ILE A 106 0.31 -6.18 10.42
CA ILE A 106 -1.15 -6.01 10.55
C ILE A 106 -1.66 -6.73 11.81
N LYS A 107 -1.25 -7.99 12.03
CA LYS A 107 -1.60 -8.75 13.24
C LYS A 107 -1.09 -8.06 14.51
N LYS A 108 0.14 -7.56 14.49
CA LYS A 108 0.73 -6.83 15.63
C LYS A 108 -0.02 -5.55 15.93
N ILE A 109 -0.33 -4.74 14.91
CA ILE A 109 -1.06 -3.48 15.08
C ILE A 109 -2.47 -3.75 15.61
N ALA A 110 -3.18 -4.76 15.11
CA ALA A 110 -4.49 -5.16 15.63
C ALA A 110 -4.41 -5.51 17.12
N ALA A 111 -3.44 -6.33 17.52
CA ALA A 111 -3.22 -6.69 18.92
C ALA A 111 -2.92 -5.46 19.79
N ASP A 112 -2.08 -4.54 19.34
CA ASP A 112 -1.73 -3.31 20.07
C ASP A 112 -2.94 -2.36 20.23
N LYS A 113 -3.84 -2.36 19.26
CA LYS A 113 -5.10 -1.61 19.30
C LYS A 113 -6.20 -2.30 20.12
N GLY A 114 -5.97 -3.54 20.55
CA GLY A 114 -6.96 -4.35 21.29
C GLY A 114 -8.17 -4.77 20.44
N ILE A 115 -8.00 -4.86 19.13
CA ILE A 115 -9.00 -5.39 18.19
C ILE A 115 -8.60 -6.79 17.75
N GLU A 116 -9.58 -7.62 17.40
CA GLU A 116 -9.32 -8.96 16.92
C GLU A 116 -8.64 -8.94 15.55
N GLN A 117 -9.16 -8.11 14.64
CA GLN A 117 -8.65 -7.89 13.29
C GLN A 117 -9.22 -6.58 12.71
N PHE A 118 -8.69 -6.13 11.59
CA PHE A 118 -9.29 -5.05 10.82
C PHE A 118 -10.47 -5.58 10.01
N ASP A 119 -11.54 -4.79 9.91
CA ASP A 119 -12.73 -5.14 9.13
C ASP A 119 -12.43 -5.11 7.63
N ILE A 120 -11.73 -4.05 7.18
CA ILE A 120 -11.32 -3.89 5.78
C ILE A 120 -9.82 -3.55 5.73
N ILE A 121 -9.11 -4.23 4.84
CA ILE A 121 -7.74 -3.88 4.46
C ILE A 121 -7.79 -3.35 3.03
N LEU A 122 -7.31 -2.13 2.82
CA LEU A 122 -7.23 -1.50 1.50
C LEU A 122 -5.78 -1.41 1.04
N CYS A 123 -5.55 -1.72 -0.22
CA CYS A 123 -4.29 -1.53 -0.92
C CYS A 123 -4.56 -0.88 -2.28
N GLY A 124 -3.60 -0.18 -2.84
CA GLY A 124 -3.63 0.10 -4.28
C GLY A 124 -3.52 -1.18 -5.10
N LYS A 125 -4.03 -1.16 -6.33
CA LYS A 125 -3.87 -2.27 -7.29
C LYS A 125 -2.42 -2.73 -7.38
N GLN A 126 -1.49 -1.78 -7.45
CA GLN A 126 -0.06 -2.03 -7.61
C GLN A 126 0.75 -0.79 -7.23
N ALA A 127 2.04 -0.95 -7.00
CA ALA A 127 2.99 0.17 -6.91
C ALA A 127 3.54 0.48 -8.31
N ILE A 128 3.60 1.77 -8.69
CA ILE A 128 4.02 2.19 -10.04
C ILE A 128 5.50 1.93 -10.36
N ASP A 129 6.31 1.61 -9.35
CA ASP A 129 7.73 1.27 -9.52
C ASP A 129 7.99 -0.22 -9.78
N GLY A 130 7.04 -1.08 -9.42
CA GLY A 130 7.19 -2.53 -9.53
C GLY A 130 6.16 -3.24 -10.41
N ASP A 131 4.96 -2.66 -10.57
CA ASP A 131 3.86 -3.10 -11.43
C ASP A 131 3.43 -4.58 -11.26
N THR A 132 3.61 -5.16 -10.07
CA THR A 132 3.36 -6.60 -9.87
C THR A 132 1.91 -6.94 -9.53
N ALA A 133 1.16 -6.03 -8.92
CA ALA A 133 -0.21 -6.24 -8.44
C ALA A 133 -0.40 -7.47 -7.52
N GLN A 134 0.64 -7.90 -6.80
CA GLN A 134 0.67 -9.15 -6.03
C GLN A 134 0.59 -8.96 -4.52
N VAL A 135 1.09 -7.84 -3.97
CA VAL A 135 1.25 -7.68 -2.52
C VAL A 135 -0.08 -7.72 -1.77
N GLY A 136 -1.12 -7.03 -2.26
CA GLY A 136 -2.46 -7.09 -1.66
C GLY A 136 -2.99 -8.52 -1.55
N PRO A 137 -3.11 -9.27 -2.66
CA PRO A 137 -3.49 -10.68 -2.66
C PRO A 137 -2.67 -11.56 -1.72
N GLN A 138 -1.36 -11.35 -1.65
CA GLN A 138 -0.47 -12.12 -0.76
C GLN A 138 -0.73 -11.80 0.72
N ILE A 139 -0.98 -10.54 1.07
CA ILE A 139 -1.39 -10.17 2.44
C ILE A 139 -2.68 -10.90 2.82
N ALA A 140 -3.68 -10.92 1.93
CA ALA A 140 -4.95 -11.61 2.20
C ALA A 140 -4.75 -13.12 2.41
N CYS A 141 -3.89 -13.76 1.62
CA CYS A 141 -3.52 -15.16 1.76
C CYS A 141 -2.86 -15.43 3.14
N GLU A 142 -1.89 -14.60 3.54
CA GLU A 142 -1.18 -14.72 4.82
C GLU A 142 -2.08 -14.47 6.05
N LEU A 143 -3.11 -13.66 5.88
CA LEU A 143 -4.12 -13.41 6.92
C LEU A 143 -5.25 -14.45 6.90
N GLY A 144 -5.38 -15.24 5.83
CA GLY A 144 -6.48 -16.20 5.65
C GLY A 144 -7.85 -15.54 5.45
N ILE A 145 -7.89 -14.36 4.84
CA ILE A 145 -9.11 -13.59 4.60
C ILE A 145 -9.46 -13.52 3.11
N PRO A 146 -10.76 -13.34 2.75
CA PRO A 146 -11.17 -13.11 1.39
C PRO A 146 -10.55 -11.83 0.81
N GLN A 147 -10.42 -11.80 -0.53
CA GLN A 147 -9.92 -10.64 -1.25
C GLN A 147 -10.80 -10.32 -2.44
N ILE A 148 -10.90 -9.03 -2.78
CA ILE A 148 -11.53 -8.53 -3.98
C ILE A 148 -10.56 -7.55 -4.64
N THR A 149 -10.09 -7.87 -5.84
CA THR A 149 -9.10 -7.07 -6.56
C THR A 149 -9.73 -6.09 -7.54
N TYR A 150 -8.98 -5.02 -7.89
CA TYR A 150 -9.33 -4.06 -8.95
C TYR A 150 -10.67 -3.35 -8.74
N ALA A 151 -10.93 -2.90 -7.51
CA ALA A 151 -12.14 -2.20 -7.15
C ALA A 151 -12.23 -0.83 -7.83
N ARG A 152 -13.33 -0.61 -8.57
CA ARG A 152 -13.74 0.67 -9.17
C ARG A 152 -14.97 1.30 -8.52
N ASP A 153 -15.67 0.54 -7.66
CA ASP A 153 -16.77 1.02 -6.81
C ASP A 153 -16.83 0.11 -5.58
N ILE A 154 -17.06 0.71 -4.40
CA ILE A 154 -17.13 -0.01 -3.12
C ILE A 154 -18.33 0.50 -2.34
N LYS A 155 -19.22 -0.40 -1.92
CA LYS A 155 -20.37 -0.11 -1.06
C LYS A 155 -20.31 -0.98 0.17
N VAL A 156 -20.47 -0.36 1.34
CA VAL A 156 -20.46 -1.05 2.64
C VAL A 156 -21.86 -0.98 3.24
N GLU A 157 -22.41 -2.13 3.64
CA GLU A 157 -23.68 -2.25 4.31
C GLU A 157 -23.58 -3.24 5.48
N GLY A 158 -23.59 -2.70 6.71
CA GLY A 158 -23.36 -3.49 7.91
C GLY A 158 -21.97 -4.13 7.93
N ASN A 159 -21.89 -5.47 7.93
CA ASN A 159 -20.63 -6.22 7.88
C ASN A 159 -20.32 -6.79 6.49
N LYS A 160 -20.99 -6.30 5.46
CA LYS A 160 -20.85 -6.76 4.07
C LYS A 160 -20.34 -5.64 3.18
N VAL A 161 -19.50 -5.99 2.23
CA VAL A 161 -19.03 -5.11 1.16
C VAL A 161 -19.47 -5.67 -0.19
N THR A 162 -19.95 -4.77 -1.06
CA THR A 162 -20.23 -5.04 -2.48
C THR A 162 -19.27 -4.21 -3.32
N VAL A 163 -18.52 -4.85 -4.20
CA VAL A 163 -17.46 -4.23 -5.00
C VAL A 163 -17.70 -4.49 -6.47
N GLN A 164 -17.57 -3.44 -7.30
CA GLN A 164 -17.44 -3.60 -8.75
C GLN A 164 -15.95 -3.78 -9.07
N GLN A 165 -15.59 -4.97 -9.51
CA GLN A 165 -14.24 -5.31 -9.98
C GLN A 165 -14.10 -4.99 -11.46
N GLU A 166 -13.11 -4.19 -11.82
CA GLU A 166 -12.74 -3.95 -13.21
C GLU A 166 -12.20 -5.23 -13.88
N ASN A 167 -12.61 -5.49 -15.11
CA ASN A 167 -12.04 -6.49 -16.00
C ASN A 167 -12.00 -5.97 -17.44
N GLU A 168 -11.43 -6.74 -18.38
CA GLU A 168 -11.26 -6.34 -19.78
C GLU A 168 -12.59 -6.12 -20.54
N GLU A 169 -13.69 -6.74 -20.09
CA GLU A 169 -15.00 -6.66 -20.74
C GLU A 169 -15.98 -5.71 -20.01
N GLY A 170 -15.57 -5.14 -18.87
CA GLY A 170 -16.42 -4.26 -18.06
C GLY A 170 -16.16 -4.39 -16.57
N TYR A 171 -17.11 -4.93 -15.80
CA TYR A 171 -16.94 -5.18 -14.37
C TYR A 171 -17.73 -6.37 -13.87
N ILE A 172 -17.27 -6.96 -12.77
CA ILE A 172 -17.96 -8.02 -12.05
C ILE A 172 -18.37 -7.47 -10.68
N VAL A 173 -19.59 -7.75 -10.25
CA VAL A 173 -20.06 -7.40 -8.91
C VAL A 173 -19.77 -8.56 -7.97
N THR A 174 -18.95 -8.32 -6.95
CA THR A 174 -18.55 -9.31 -5.97
C THR A 174 -18.95 -8.85 -4.57
N GLU A 175 -19.46 -9.76 -3.75
CA GLU A 175 -19.79 -9.50 -2.36
C GLU A 175 -18.92 -10.32 -1.42
N ALA A 176 -18.53 -9.73 -0.29
CA ALA A 176 -17.85 -10.43 0.80
C ALA A 176 -18.31 -9.89 2.15
N ASN A 177 -18.21 -10.72 3.19
CA ASN A 177 -18.32 -10.28 4.58
C ASN A 177 -16.94 -9.88 5.11
N PHE A 178 -16.92 -9.05 6.15
CA PHE A 178 -15.70 -8.73 6.89
C PHE A 178 -15.15 -9.99 7.62
N PRO A 179 -13.83 -10.08 7.77
CA PRO A 179 -12.79 -9.23 7.23
C PRO A 179 -12.57 -9.45 5.74
N VAL A 180 -12.12 -8.42 5.01
CA VAL A 180 -11.84 -8.52 3.59
C VAL A 180 -10.69 -7.59 3.19
N LEU A 181 -9.86 -8.04 2.22
CA LEU A 181 -8.87 -7.17 1.59
C LEU A 181 -9.38 -6.74 0.21
N ILE A 182 -9.24 -5.45 -0.10
CA ILE A 182 -9.67 -4.88 -1.39
C ILE A 182 -8.51 -4.11 -2.01
N THR A 183 -8.29 -4.28 -3.32
CA THR A 183 -7.30 -3.48 -4.05
C THR A 183 -7.97 -2.48 -4.98
N ALA A 184 -7.56 -1.21 -4.90
CA ALA A 184 -8.16 -0.08 -5.59
C ALA A 184 -7.50 0.21 -6.94
N VAL A 185 -8.29 0.49 -7.98
CA VAL A 185 -7.82 1.07 -9.24
C VAL A 185 -7.97 2.60 -9.22
N LYS A 186 -7.37 3.29 -10.20
CA LYS A 186 -7.45 4.76 -10.29
C LYS A 186 -8.86 5.29 -10.49
N ASP A 187 -9.68 4.55 -11.21
CA ASP A 187 -11.06 4.93 -11.55
C ASP A 187 -12.04 4.82 -10.37
N LEU A 188 -11.56 4.40 -9.19
CA LEU A 188 -12.39 4.28 -7.99
C LEU A 188 -12.86 5.65 -7.48
N ASN A 189 -11.99 6.64 -7.47
CA ASN A 189 -12.25 7.98 -6.94
C ASN A 189 -11.14 8.98 -7.32
N GLU A 190 -11.31 10.24 -6.91
CA GLU A 190 -10.32 11.31 -7.06
C GLU A 190 -9.81 11.74 -5.68
N PRO A 191 -8.60 11.32 -5.27
CA PRO A 191 -8.05 11.65 -3.96
C PRO A 191 -7.87 13.16 -3.76
N PRO A 192 -8.31 13.74 -2.64
CA PRO A 192 -8.13 15.15 -2.35
C PRO A 192 -6.69 15.48 -1.96
N PHE A 193 -6.27 16.71 -2.17
CA PHE A 193 -5.03 17.19 -1.60
C PHE A 193 -5.13 17.35 -0.07
N PRO A 194 -4.02 17.12 0.67
CA PRO A 194 -3.98 17.39 2.10
C PRO A 194 -4.31 18.86 2.41
N THR A 195 -5.11 19.10 3.44
CA THR A 195 -5.39 20.47 3.90
C THR A 195 -4.18 21.05 4.65
N ILE A 196 -4.02 22.38 4.66
CA ILE A 196 -2.96 23.06 5.44
C ILE A 196 -3.07 22.69 6.93
N ARG A 197 -4.29 22.67 7.48
CA ARG A 197 -4.52 22.29 8.89
C ARG A 197 -4.16 20.82 9.13
N GLY A 198 -4.51 19.92 8.22
CA GLY A 198 -4.16 18.51 8.26
C GLY A 198 -2.64 18.32 8.27
N THR A 199 -1.93 19.01 7.37
CA THR A 199 -0.46 18.97 7.28
C THR A 199 0.20 19.45 8.58
N MET A 200 -0.28 20.54 9.19
CA MET A 200 0.24 21.03 10.46
C MET A 200 0.01 20.05 11.61
N LYS A 201 -1.14 19.38 11.64
CA LYS A 201 -1.47 18.36 12.64
C LYS A 201 -0.60 17.11 12.45
N ALA A 202 -0.46 16.64 11.22
CA ALA A 202 0.32 15.44 10.87
C ALA A 202 1.82 15.60 11.21
N LYS A 203 2.41 16.79 11.03
CA LYS A 203 3.81 17.07 11.39
C LYS A 203 4.13 16.82 12.87
N ARG A 204 3.13 16.93 13.75
CA ARG A 204 3.30 16.76 15.21
C ARG A 204 3.00 15.32 15.66
N ARG A 205 2.49 14.48 14.75
CA ARG A 205 2.18 13.08 15.08
C ARG A 205 3.45 12.24 15.07
N GLU A 206 3.64 11.48 16.14
CA GLU A 206 4.63 10.42 16.16
C GLU A 206 4.13 9.24 15.29
N ILE A 207 5.04 8.68 14.51
CA ILE A 207 4.78 7.49 13.69
C ILE A 207 5.64 6.38 14.28
N PRO A 208 5.01 5.41 14.99
CA PRO A 208 5.72 4.27 15.53
C PRO A 208 6.46 3.49 14.45
N ASN A 209 7.68 3.05 14.77
CA ASN A 209 8.47 2.18 13.92
C ASN A 209 8.40 0.76 14.47
N LEU A 210 7.99 -0.18 13.63
CA LEU A 210 8.01 -1.61 13.88
C LEU A 210 9.21 -2.21 13.17
N ASP A 211 10.02 -3.01 13.85
CA ASP A 211 11.06 -3.82 13.24
C ASP A 211 10.62 -5.29 13.06
N ALA A 212 11.44 -6.10 12.44
CA ALA A 212 11.14 -7.51 12.20
C ALA A 212 10.90 -8.28 13.51
N ALA A 213 11.60 -7.93 14.59
CA ALA A 213 11.43 -8.58 15.89
C ALA A 213 10.10 -8.16 16.55
N ALA A 214 9.72 -6.89 16.47
CA ALA A 214 8.46 -6.38 17.04
C ALA A 214 7.23 -7.05 16.41
N VAL A 215 7.30 -7.41 15.14
CA VAL A 215 6.22 -8.09 14.42
C VAL A 215 6.37 -9.62 14.43
N ALA A 216 7.34 -10.15 15.18
CA ALA A 216 7.65 -11.59 15.27
C ALA A 216 7.84 -12.26 13.88
N ALA A 217 8.46 -11.55 12.94
CA ALA A 217 8.72 -12.09 11.62
C ALA A 217 9.81 -13.16 11.67
N ASP A 218 9.57 -14.28 10.96
CA ASP A 218 10.55 -15.34 10.78
C ASP A 218 11.63 -14.87 9.78
N ASP A 219 12.89 -14.82 10.23
CA ASP A 219 14.03 -14.41 9.41
C ASP A 219 14.18 -15.26 8.12
N ALA A 220 13.63 -16.48 8.09
CA ALA A 220 13.64 -17.35 6.90
C ALA A 220 12.62 -16.93 5.83
N GLN A 221 11.64 -16.07 6.18
CA GLN A 221 10.55 -15.64 5.30
C GLN A 221 10.65 -14.18 4.88
N ILE A 222 11.68 -13.45 5.31
CA ILE A 222 11.86 -12.01 5.02
C ILE A 222 13.18 -11.72 4.30
N GLY A 223 13.32 -10.51 3.79
CA GLY A 223 14.55 -10.00 3.20
C GLY A 223 15.05 -10.83 2.02
N LEU A 224 16.34 -11.08 1.98
CA LEU A 224 16.98 -11.88 0.93
C LEU A 224 16.86 -13.40 1.14
N SER A 225 16.44 -13.83 2.32
CA SER A 225 16.31 -15.25 2.67
C SER A 225 14.95 -15.83 2.29
N GLY A 226 13.88 -15.04 2.43
CA GLY A 226 12.51 -15.46 2.19
C GLY A 226 12.07 -15.57 0.71
N PRO A 227 12.57 -14.70 -0.19
CA PRO A 227 12.02 -14.64 -1.53
C PRO A 227 12.36 -15.85 -2.39
N PRO A 228 11.36 -16.44 -3.10
CA PRO A 228 11.64 -17.41 -4.18
C PRO A 228 12.22 -16.74 -5.43
N THR A 229 12.02 -15.41 -5.58
CA THR A 229 12.52 -14.65 -6.74
C THR A 229 13.76 -13.83 -6.38
N LYS A 230 14.75 -13.82 -7.26
CA LYS A 230 16.00 -13.04 -7.10
C LYS A 230 16.30 -12.26 -8.37
N VAL A 231 16.52 -10.94 -8.21
CA VAL A 231 16.98 -10.11 -9.33
C VAL A 231 18.39 -10.55 -9.75
N ARG A 232 18.53 -11.09 -10.96
CA ARG A 232 19.84 -11.51 -11.51
C ARG A 232 20.55 -10.37 -12.21
N LYS A 233 19.83 -9.50 -12.91
CA LYS A 233 20.39 -8.40 -13.71
C LYS A 233 19.37 -7.29 -13.91
N ILE A 234 19.82 -6.05 -13.79
CA ILE A 234 19.05 -4.86 -14.15
C ILE A 234 19.67 -4.30 -15.45
N PHE A 235 18.83 -3.98 -16.44
CA PHE A 235 19.28 -3.39 -17.69
C PHE A 235 18.20 -2.46 -18.26
N THR A 236 18.62 -1.47 -19.04
CA THR A 236 17.71 -0.62 -19.79
C THR A 236 17.26 -1.36 -21.05
N PRO A 237 15.96 -1.49 -21.32
CA PRO A 237 15.50 -2.08 -22.59
C PRO A 237 16.08 -1.31 -23.78
N PRO A 238 16.42 -1.99 -24.90
CA PRO A 238 16.83 -1.31 -26.11
C PRO A 238 15.68 -0.37 -26.59
N GLN A 239 16.05 0.81 -27.06
CA GLN A 239 15.08 1.71 -27.67
C GLN A 239 14.39 1.01 -28.84
N ARG A 240 13.07 1.04 -28.87
CA ARG A 240 12.34 0.58 -30.04
C ARG A 240 12.69 1.53 -31.19
N SER A 241 13.44 1.05 -32.18
CA SER A 241 13.56 1.73 -33.46
C SER A 241 12.18 1.65 -34.11
N GLY A 242 11.58 2.81 -34.39
CA GLY A 242 10.26 2.88 -34.97
C GLY A 242 10.18 1.99 -36.23
N GLY A 243 9.26 1.06 -36.22
CA GLY A 243 8.81 0.39 -37.42
C GLY A 243 7.69 1.22 -38.03
N LEU A 244 7.75 1.42 -39.33
CA LEU A 244 6.62 1.85 -40.16
C LEU A 244 5.58 0.75 -40.16
#